data_7fc18a1a9aa589c1c0aba9d475cdd643
#
_entry.id   7fc18a1a9aa589c1c0aba9d475cdd643
#
_cell.length_a   1.000
_cell.length_b   1.000
_cell.length_c   1.000
_cell.angle_alpha   90.00
_cell.angle_beta   90.00
_cell.angle_gamma   90.00
#
_symmetry.space_group_name_H-M   'P 1'
#
loop_
_entity.id
_entity.type
_entity.pdbx_description
1 polymer ?
#
loop_
_entity_poly.entity_id
_entity_poly.type
_entity_poly.pdbx_seq_one_letter_code
_entity_poly.pdbx_strand_id
1 'polypeptide(L)'
;MAENNLQCSSVVDGNFEEVPRETAIQFKPPLYRQRYQFVKNLVDQHEPKKVADLGCGDTSLLRLLKVNPCIELLVGVDINEDKLRWRGDSLAPFMGDFLKPRDLNLTITLYHGSVVERDSRLLGFDLITCIELIEHLDSGDLARFPEVVFGYLSPSMIVISTPNSEFNPLFPSVTLRDSDHKFEWTRMEFQTWALYVANRYDYSVEFTGVGEPPAGAENVGYCTQIGIFHKNGGKATEACVSEQHDQHVYKAVFTTSYPSLQQERFFKLVLVNEVSQQVESLRVSHLPRRKEQDGERGDKPKDIGGSKAPVSCFGPVFTEVEKAKIENSPKPFCVGDKFFVPLQRLLAYPRLNRLCANEEMMRSVIADSIPLSSDGSAVVADLCNYFDEQFEF
;
A
#
# COMPACT_ATOMS: atom_id res chain seq x y z
N MET A 1 43.80 -51.04 -36.39
CA MET A 1 44.15 -51.24 -37.85
C MET A 1 42.99 -50.62 -38.64
N ALA A 2 43.40 -49.71 -39.53
CA ALA A 2 42.67 -49.10 -40.63
C ALA A 2 41.51 -48.17 -40.28
N GLU A 3 41.73 -46.95 -40.21
CA GLU A 3 41.54 -45.80 -41.11
C GLU A 3 40.67 -46.09 -42.34
N ASN A 4 39.61 -45.27 -42.55
CA ASN A 4 39.38 -44.73 -43.89
C ASN A 4 38.56 -43.42 -43.80
N ASN A 5 39.20 -42.35 -44.20
CA ASN A 5 38.66 -41.10 -44.66
C ASN A 5 37.77 -41.30 -45.87
N LEU A 6 36.70 -40.56 -45.96
CA LEU A 6 36.20 -40.06 -47.24
C LEU A 6 35.48 -38.70 -47.04
N GLN A 7 36.14 -37.66 -47.54
CA GLN A 7 35.57 -36.37 -47.92
C GLN A 7 34.51 -36.55 -49.02
N CYS A 8 33.43 -35.84 -48.92
CA CYS A 8 32.76 -35.28 -50.10
C CYS A 8 32.03 -34.00 -49.76
N SER A 9 32.45 -32.98 -50.43
CA SER A 9 31.88 -31.65 -50.55
C SER A 9 30.55 -31.64 -51.34
N SER A 10 29.58 -30.89 -50.89
CA SER A 10 28.73 -30.10 -51.81
C SER A 10 28.01 -28.99 -51.05
N VAL A 11 28.38 -27.78 -51.39
CA VAL A 11 27.76 -26.52 -51.15
C VAL A 11 26.32 -26.56 -51.69
N VAL A 12 25.32 -26.29 -50.86
CA VAL A 12 24.03 -25.80 -51.32
C VAL A 12 23.75 -24.54 -50.54
N ASP A 13 23.96 -23.39 -51.24
CA ASP A 13 23.43 -22.09 -50.87
C ASP A 13 21.90 -22.21 -50.86
N GLY A 14 21.34 -22.30 -49.66
CA GLY A 14 19.95 -22.11 -49.43
C GLY A 14 19.77 -20.79 -48.65
N ASN A 15 19.39 -19.74 -49.36
CA ASN A 15 18.83 -18.53 -48.76
C ASN A 15 17.67 -18.96 -47.88
N PHE A 16 17.92 -19.19 -46.58
CA PHE A 16 16.87 -19.09 -45.57
C PHE A 16 16.61 -17.59 -45.42
N GLU A 17 15.56 -17.09 -46.09
CA GLU A 17 14.90 -15.88 -45.67
C GLU A 17 14.55 -16.08 -44.19
N GLU A 18 15.23 -15.35 -43.33
CA GLU A 18 14.81 -15.19 -41.92
C GLU A 18 13.42 -14.55 -42.01
N VAL A 19 12.39 -15.38 -41.82
CA VAL A 19 11.02 -14.91 -41.53
C VAL A 19 11.18 -14.03 -40.31
N PRO A 20 10.79 -12.72 -40.35
CA PRO A 20 10.87 -11.84 -39.22
C PRO A 20 10.18 -12.55 -38.04
N ARG A 21 10.88 -12.80 -36.94
CA ARG A 21 10.25 -13.26 -35.69
C ARG A 21 9.20 -12.22 -35.38
N GLU A 22 7.94 -12.58 -35.59
CA GLU A 22 6.79 -11.75 -35.23
C GLU A 22 7.03 -11.27 -33.80
N THR A 23 7.11 -9.96 -33.62
CA THR A 23 7.41 -9.34 -32.34
C THR A 23 6.27 -9.66 -31.39
N ALA A 24 6.52 -10.59 -30.47
CA ALA A 24 5.55 -10.95 -29.45
C ALA A 24 5.05 -9.67 -28.74
N ILE A 25 3.73 -9.52 -28.62
CA ILE A 25 3.11 -8.35 -27.98
C ILE A 25 3.67 -8.22 -26.55
N GLN A 26 4.26 -7.08 -26.26
CA GLN A 26 4.79 -6.75 -24.95
C GLN A 26 3.98 -5.62 -24.31
N PHE A 27 3.38 -5.91 -23.17
CA PHE A 27 2.69 -4.90 -22.37
C PHE A 27 3.67 -4.13 -21.47
N LYS A 28 3.62 -2.79 -21.53
CA LYS A 28 4.41 -1.89 -20.68
C LYS A 28 3.49 -0.88 -19.98
N PRO A 29 3.28 -1.01 -18.66
CA PRO A 29 3.80 -2.06 -17.74
C PRO A 29 3.20 -3.46 -18.04
N PRO A 30 3.79 -4.54 -17.50
CA PRO A 30 3.24 -5.90 -17.64
C PRO A 30 1.79 -6.00 -17.17
N LEU A 31 0.98 -6.90 -17.77
CA LEU A 31 -0.46 -7.03 -17.51
C LEU A 31 -0.80 -7.15 -16.02
N TYR A 32 -0.08 -7.98 -15.26
CA TYR A 32 -0.34 -8.13 -13.83
C TYR A 32 -0.22 -6.80 -13.08
N ARG A 33 0.75 -5.93 -13.45
CA ARG A 33 0.87 -4.60 -12.85
C ARG A 33 -0.27 -3.67 -13.25
N GLN A 34 -0.75 -3.78 -14.49
CA GLN A 34 -1.90 -2.99 -14.93
C GLN A 34 -3.16 -3.39 -14.15
N ARG A 35 -3.41 -4.70 -13.94
CA ARG A 35 -4.52 -5.20 -13.13
C ARG A 35 -4.44 -4.71 -11.68
N TYR A 36 -3.28 -4.83 -11.06
CA TYR A 36 -3.10 -4.40 -9.66
C TYR A 36 -3.22 -2.88 -9.51
N GLN A 37 -2.69 -2.11 -10.48
CA GLN A 37 -2.85 -0.66 -10.47
C GLN A 37 -4.31 -0.25 -10.67
N PHE A 38 -5.05 -0.98 -11.49
CA PHE A 38 -6.48 -0.78 -11.66
C PHE A 38 -7.25 -0.94 -10.34
N VAL A 39 -7.01 -2.04 -9.61
CA VAL A 39 -7.60 -2.26 -8.28
C VAL A 39 -7.17 -1.16 -7.30
N LYS A 40 -5.87 -0.80 -7.30
CA LYS A 40 -5.38 0.28 -6.43
C LYS A 40 -6.09 1.61 -6.68
N ASN A 41 -6.32 1.96 -7.94
CA ASN A 41 -7.04 3.19 -8.30
C ASN A 41 -8.49 3.18 -7.78
N LEU A 42 -9.17 2.01 -7.83
CA LEU A 42 -10.51 1.86 -7.25
C LEU A 42 -10.47 2.01 -5.72
N VAL A 43 -9.46 1.44 -5.05
CA VAL A 43 -9.27 1.61 -3.61
C VAL A 43 -9.01 3.08 -3.26
N ASP A 44 -8.20 3.80 -4.04
CA ASP A 44 -7.92 5.23 -3.83
C ASP A 44 -9.20 6.09 -4.04
N GLN A 45 -10.09 5.67 -4.94
CA GLN A 45 -11.33 6.38 -5.27
C GLN A 45 -12.45 6.14 -4.25
N HIS A 46 -12.61 4.89 -3.79
CA HIS A 46 -13.75 4.46 -2.97
C HIS A 46 -13.42 4.32 -1.48
N GLU A 47 -12.14 4.36 -1.12
CA GLU A 47 -11.62 4.29 0.24
C GLU A 47 -12.21 3.15 1.09
N PRO A 48 -12.25 1.88 0.58
CA PRO A 48 -12.79 0.75 1.33
C PRO A 48 -11.94 0.48 2.57
N LYS A 49 -12.59 0.18 3.69
CA LYS A 49 -11.92 -0.14 4.95
C LYS A 49 -11.57 -1.62 5.06
N LYS A 50 -12.42 -2.49 4.52
CA LYS A 50 -12.28 -3.94 4.55
C LYS A 50 -12.17 -4.48 3.14
N VAL A 51 -11.01 -5.04 2.80
CA VAL A 51 -10.71 -5.56 1.46
C VAL A 51 -10.30 -7.01 1.54
N ALA A 52 -10.89 -7.87 0.71
CA ALA A 52 -10.47 -9.25 0.55
C ALA A 52 -10.07 -9.54 -0.89
N ASP A 53 -8.97 -10.26 -1.07
CA ASP A 53 -8.48 -10.76 -2.36
C ASP A 53 -8.63 -12.29 -2.39
N LEU A 54 -9.57 -12.76 -3.18
CA LEU A 54 -9.85 -14.19 -3.35
C LEU A 54 -9.04 -14.73 -4.52
N GLY A 55 -8.25 -15.79 -4.26
CA GLY A 55 -7.21 -16.25 -5.17
C GLY A 55 -5.98 -15.36 -5.12
N CYS A 56 -5.56 -14.95 -3.91
CA CYS A 56 -4.51 -13.94 -3.73
C CYS A 56 -3.10 -14.39 -4.17
N GLY A 57 -2.92 -15.65 -4.50
CA GLY A 57 -1.71 -16.21 -5.10
C GLY A 57 -0.42 -15.87 -4.35
N ASP A 58 0.45 -15.10 -4.99
CA ASP A 58 1.74 -14.67 -4.43
C ASP A 58 1.64 -13.41 -3.53
N THR A 59 0.44 -13.00 -3.16
CA THR A 59 0.14 -11.83 -2.32
C THR A 59 0.58 -10.48 -2.88
N SER A 60 0.91 -10.39 -4.17
CA SER A 60 1.43 -9.16 -4.77
C SER A 60 0.43 -8.01 -4.75
N LEU A 61 -0.87 -8.30 -4.96
CA LEU A 61 -1.91 -7.28 -4.83
C LEU A 61 -2.03 -6.80 -3.37
N LEU A 62 -2.01 -7.70 -2.39
CA LEU A 62 -2.07 -7.35 -0.97
C LEU A 62 -0.88 -6.46 -0.57
N ARG A 63 0.33 -6.76 -1.07
CA ARG A 63 1.53 -5.92 -0.83
C ARG A 63 1.38 -4.51 -1.39
N LEU A 64 0.69 -4.35 -2.51
CA LEU A 64 0.38 -3.04 -3.08
C LEU A 64 -0.67 -2.29 -2.24
N LEU A 65 -1.69 -3.01 -1.77
CA LEU A 65 -2.81 -2.42 -1.03
C LEU A 65 -2.50 -2.09 0.43
N LYS A 66 -1.58 -2.82 1.08
CA LYS A 66 -1.25 -2.62 2.51
C LYS A 66 -0.75 -1.21 2.84
N VAL A 67 -0.23 -0.46 1.86
CA VAL A 67 0.23 0.92 2.07
C VAL A 67 -0.89 1.95 2.01
N ASN A 68 -2.09 1.55 1.58
CA ASN A 68 -3.22 2.46 1.48
C ASN A 68 -3.75 2.82 2.88
N PRO A 69 -3.85 4.11 3.25
CA PRO A 69 -4.20 4.53 4.60
C PRO A 69 -5.64 4.20 5.02
N CYS A 70 -6.58 4.08 4.07
CA CYS A 70 -8.00 3.82 4.37
C CYS A 70 -8.26 2.38 4.81
N ILE A 71 -7.42 1.41 4.42
CA ILE A 71 -7.65 -0.01 4.70
C ILE A 71 -7.30 -0.32 6.15
N GLU A 72 -8.28 -0.88 6.87
CA GLU A 72 -8.17 -1.31 8.27
C GLU A 72 -8.08 -2.84 8.40
N LEU A 73 -8.71 -3.58 7.47
CA LEU A 73 -8.66 -5.04 7.39
C LEU A 73 -8.38 -5.47 5.95
N LEU A 74 -7.29 -6.22 5.76
CA LEU A 74 -6.89 -6.75 4.46
C LEU A 74 -6.77 -8.28 4.57
N VAL A 75 -7.50 -9.00 3.73
CA VAL A 75 -7.53 -10.46 3.77
C VAL A 75 -7.13 -11.03 2.41
N GLY A 76 -6.33 -12.09 2.42
CA GLY A 76 -6.07 -12.93 1.25
C GLY A 76 -6.59 -14.34 1.49
N VAL A 77 -7.23 -14.93 0.48
CA VAL A 77 -7.66 -16.32 0.50
C VAL A 77 -7.07 -17.05 -0.70
N ASP A 78 -6.46 -18.20 -0.47
CA ASP A 78 -5.92 -19.06 -1.54
C ASP A 78 -5.94 -20.53 -1.13
N ILE A 79 -6.01 -21.43 -2.11
CA ILE A 79 -5.97 -22.89 -1.87
C ILE A 79 -4.56 -23.43 -1.67
N ASN A 80 -3.52 -22.63 -1.95
CA ASN A 80 -2.11 -23.04 -1.83
C ASN A 80 -1.53 -22.58 -0.50
N GLU A 81 -1.65 -23.41 0.54
CA GLU A 81 -1.16 -23.11 1.90
C GLU A 81 0.33 -22.80 1.95
N ASP A 82 1.16 -23.56 1.23
CA ASP A 82 2.61 -23.41 1.25
C ASP A 82 3.03 -22.06 0.67
N LYS A 83 2.38 -21.64 -0.43
CA LYS A 83 2.61 -20.35 -1.06
C LYS A 83 2.24 -19.22 -0.11
N LEU A 84 1.08 -19.31 0.56
CA LEU A 84 0.65 -18.32 1.55
C LEU A 84 1.62 -18.20 2.73
N ARG A 85 2.09 -19.33 3.29
CA ARG A 85 3.07 -19.35 4.38
C ARG A 85 4.37 -18.66 3.97
N TRP A 86 4.90 -19.03 2.80
CA TRP A 86 6.15 -18.45 2.31
C TRP A 86 6.03 -16.95 2.00
N ARG A 87 4.89 -16.50 1.52
CA ARG A 87 4.67 -15.08 1.16
C ARG A 87 4.21 -14.20 2.31
N GLY A 88 3.67 -14.78 3.38
CA GLY A 88 3.12 -14.04 4.53
C GLY A 88 4.11 -13.05 5.12
N ASP A 89 5.37 -13.43 5.33
CA ASP A 89 6.40 -12.56 5.91
C ASP A 89 6.60 -11.25 5.14
N SER A 90 6.35 -11.24 3.83
CA SER A 90 6.44 -10.04 2.99
C SER A 90 5.36 -8.99 3.31
N LEU A 91 4.32 -9.40 4.03
CA LEU A 91 3.23 -8.56 4.47
C LEU A 91 3.45 -7.98 5.88
N ALA A 92 4.44 -8.47 6.63
CA ALA A 92 4.75 -7.97 7.96
C ALA A 92 5.21 -6.50 7.92
N PRO A 93 4.99 -5.73 9.01
CA PRO A 93 5.51 -4.38 9.12
C PRO A 93 7.04 -4.38 9.19
N PHE A 94 7.67 -3.40 8.52
CA PHE A 94 9.10 -3.14 8.58
C PHE A 94 9.44 -2.13 9.68
N MET A 95 10.73 -1.97 9.99
CA MET A 95 11.20 -0.98 10.98
C MET A 95 10.65 0.42 10.70
N GLY A 96 10.53 0.82 9.43
CA GLY A 96 9.97 2.11 9.05
C GLY A 96 8.52 2.32 9.49
N ASP A 97 7.70 1.25 9.51
CA ASP A 97 6.31 1.32 9.95
C ASP A 97 6.21 1.59 11.46
N PHE A 98 7.17 1.08 12.25
CA PHE A 98 7.25 1.36 13.70
C PHE A 98 7.72 2.78 14.00
N LEU A 99 8.62 3.32 13.18
CA LEU A 99 9.09 4.70 13.32
C LEU A 99 8.05 5.73 12.86
N LYS A 100 7.21 5.33 11.93
CA LYS A 100 6.13 6.16 11.37
C LYS A 100 4.82 5.35 11.33
N PRO A 101 4.18 5.15 12.49
CA PRO A 101 2.93 4.41 12.58
C PRO A 101 1.83 5.01 11.71
N ARG A 102 0.89 4.16 11.30
CA ARG A 102 -0.33 4.57 10.58
C ARG A 102 -1.28 5.33 11.51
N ASP A 103 -2.14 6.15 10.93
CA ASP A 103 -3.22 6.82 11.70
C ASP A 103 -4.29 5.80 12.16
N LEU A 104 -4.67 4.87 11.26
CA LEU A 104 -5.65 3.81 11.51
C LEU A 104 -4.98 2.44 11.67
N ASN A 105 -5.61 1.56 12.43
CA ASN A 105 -5.18 0.16 12.52
C ASN A 105 -5.21 -0.51 11.14
N LEU A 106 -4.27 -1.43 10.91
CA LEU A 106 -4.34 -2.36 9.79
C LEU A 106 -4.02 -3.75 10.32
N THR A 107 -4.93 -4.68 10.08
CA THR A 107 -4.70 -6.12 10.26
C THR A 107 -4.72 -6.81 8.91
N ILE A 108 -3.72 -7.65 8.65
CA ILE A 108 -3.63 -8.48 7.44
C ILE A 108 -3.70 -9.94 7.85
N THR A 109 -4.60 -10.70 7.24
CA THR A 109 -4.72 -12.15 7.47
C THR A 109 -4.74 -12.91 6.16
N LEU A 110 -3.96 -13.99 6.09
CA LEU A 110 -4.01 -14.94 5.00
C LEU A 110 -4.72 -16.20 5.44
N TYR A 111 -5.70 -16.62 4.67
CA TYR A 111 -6.48 -17.82 4.90
C TYR A 111 -6.22 -18.85 3.80
N HIS A 112 -5.91 -20.07 4.20
CA HIS A 112 -6.00 -21.23 3.34
C HIS A 112 -7.45 -21.73 3.29
N GLY A 113 -8.04 -21.76 2.10
CA GLY A 113 -9.42 -22.16 1.89
C GLY A 113 -9.86 -22.00 0.43
N SER A 114 -11.00 -22.59 0.08
CA SER A 114 -11.57 -22.49 -1.25
C SER A 114 -12.57 -21.33 -1.34
N VAL A 115 -12.50 -20.55 -2.43
CA VAL A 115 -13.39 -19.42 -2.71
C VAL A 115 -14.87 -19.79 -2.89
N VAL A 116 -15.18 -21.09 -2.96
CA VAL A 116 -16.54 -21.63 -3.03
C VAL A 116 -17.03 -22.19 -1.69
N GLU A 117 -16.28 -21.99 -0.61
CA GLU A 117 -16.68 -22.29 0.76
C GLU A 117 -17.08 -21.01 1.49
N ARG A 118 -18.06 -21.12 2.39
CA ARG A 118 -18.57 -19.99 3.18
C ARG A 118 -17.79 -19.86 4.46
N ASP A 119 -17.23 -18.67 4.69
CA ASP A 119 -16.57 -18.33 5.95
C ASP A 119 -17.11 -16.99 6.48
N SER A 120 -17.68 -17.01 7.68
CA SER A 120 -18.35 -15.85 8.27
C SER A 120 -17.42 -14.69 8.57
N ARG A 121 -16.09 -14.91 8.67
CA ARG A 121 -15.09 -13.86 8.88
C ARG A 121 -14.93 -12.91 7.70
N LEU A 122 -15.45 -13.28 6.52
CA LEU A 122 -15.45 -12.46 5.30
C LEU A 122 -16.77 -11.69 5.09
N LEU A 123 -17.68 -11.75 6.04
CA LEU A 123 -18.92 -10.97 5.99
C LEU A 123 -18.65 -9.48 6.27
N GLY A 124 -19.40 -8.61 5.61
CA GLY A 124 -19.32 -7.15 5.81
C GLY A 124 -18.02 -6.52 5.27
N PHE A 125 -17.44 -7.10 4.24
CA PHE A 125 -16.35 -6.48 3.48
C PHE A 125 -16.90 -5.42 2.52
N ASP A 126 -16.14 -4.35 2.31
CA ASP A 126 -16.50 -3.28 1.39
C ASP A 126 -16.15 -3.66 -0.05
N LEU A 127 -14.97 -4.27 -0.25
CA LEU A 127 -14.44 -4.66 -1.54
C LEU A 127 -13.94 -6.11 -1.50
N ILE A 128 -14.36 -6.90 -2.48
CA ILE A 128 -13.78 -8.22 -2.79
C ILE A 128 -13.19 -8.19 -4.19
N THR A 129 -11.94 -8.64 -4.34
CA THR A 129 -11.26 -8.79 -5.62
C THR A 129 -11.05 -10.26 -5.97
N CYS A 130 -11.24 -10.60 -7.25
CA CYS A 130 -11.03 -11.92 -7.82
C CYS A 130 -10.27 -11.73 -9.13
N ILE A 131 -8.94 -11.62 -9.05
CA ILE A 131 -8.09 -11.19 -10.17
C ILE A 131 -7.45 -12.42 -10.83
N GLU A 132 -7.86 -12.73 -12.07
CA GLU A 132 -7.42 -13.92 -12.80
C GLU A 132 -7.64 -15.17 -11.93
N LEU A 133 -8.89 -15.41 -11.55
CA LEU A 133 -9.28 -16.50 -10.66
C LEU A 133 -10.29 -17.43 -11.31
N ILE A 134 -11.37 -16.88 -11.90
CA ILE A 134 -12.53 -17.69 -12.29
C ILE A 134 -12.20 -18.69 -13.38
N GLU A 135 -11.24 -18.42 -14.25
CA GLU A 135 -10.74 -19.29 -15.30
C GLU A 135 -10.06 -20.57 -14.80
N HIS A 136 -9.64 -20.59 -13.54
CA HIS A 136 -9.05 -21.75 -12.86
C HIS A 136 -10.10 -22.65 -12.20
N LEU A 137 -11.33 -22.17 -12.05
CA LEU A 137 -12.42 -22.94 -11.42
C LEU A 137 -12.95 -24.00 -12.39
N ASP A 138 -13.20 -25.20 -11.89
CA ASP A 138 -13.96 -26.18 -12.68
C ASP A 138 -15.44 -25.78 -12.79
N SER A 139 -16.21 -26.48 -13.61
CA SER A 139 -17.60 -26.13 -13.86
C SER A 139 -18.49 -26.17 -12.62
N GLY A 140 -18.19 -27.08 -11.66
CA GLY A 140 -18.93 -27.21 -10.40
C GLY A 140 -18.61 -26.03 -9.45
N ASP A 141 -17.35 -25.67 -9.33
CA ASP A 141 -16.89 -24.56 -8.51
C ASP A 141 -17.33 -23.21 -9.11
N LEU A 142 -17.24 -23.04 -10.44
CA LEU A 142 -17.73 -21.86 -11.13
C LEU A 142 -19.25 -21.65 -10.95
N ALA A 143 -20.02 -22.72 -10.87
CA ALA A 143 -21.47 -22.64 -10.60
C ALA A 143 -21.78 -22.23 -9.14
N ARG A 144 -20.94 -22.61 -8.17
CA ARG A 144 -21.09 -22.26 -6.74
C ARG A 144 -20.52 -20.90 -6.38
N PHE A 145 -19.51 -20.45 -7.10
CA PHE A 145 -18.79 -19.19 -6.84
C PHE A 145 -19.73 -17.97 -6.67
N PRO A 146 -20.73 -17.72 -7.54
CA PRO A 146 -21.65 -16.59 -7.35
C PRO A 146 -22.50 -16.69 -6.09
N GLU A 147 -22.91 -17.88 -5.69
CA GLU A 147 -23.69 -18.10 -4.47
C GLU A 147 -22.91 -17.69 -3.22
N VAL A 148 -21.60 -18.00 -3.20
CA VAL A 148 -20.73 -17.64 -2.08
C VAL A 148 -20.38 -16.17 -2.12
N VAL A 149 -19.84 -15.64 -3.23
CA VAL A 149 -19.26 -14.29 -3.28
C VAL A 149 -20.34 -13.22 -3.34
N PHE A 150 -21.36 -13.38 -4.19
CA PHE A 150 -22.43 -12.40 -4.36
C PHE A 150 -23.59 -12.62 -3.39
N GLY A 151 -23.93 -13.89 -3.12
CA GLY A 151 -25.06 -14.25 -2.29
C GLY A 151 -24.74 -14.22 -0.80
N TYR A 152 -23.70 -14.94 -0.37
CA TYR A 152 -23.36 -15.08 1.05
C TYR A 152 -22.47 -13.93 1.57
N LEU A 153 -21.31 -13.67 0.95
CA LEU A 153 -20.40 -12.61 1.39
C LEU A 153 -20.96 -11.23 1.09
N SER A 154 -21.57 -11.07 -0.05
CA SER A 154 -22.39 -9.92 -0.45
C SER A 154 -21.76 -8.54 -0.15
N PRO A 155 -20.50 -8.27 -0.58
CA PRO A 155 -19.83 -7.00 -0.31
C PRO A 155 -20.45 -5.84 -1.09
N SER A 156 -20.07 -4.60 -0.76
CA SER A 156 -20.54 -3.41 -1.47
C SER A 156 -20.05 -3.35 -2.91
N MET A 157 -18.81 -3.85 -3.15
CA MET A 157 -18.17 -3.87 -4.48
C MET A 157 -17.44 -5.19 -4.70
N ILE A 158 -17.49 -5.70 -5.94
CA ILE A 158 -16.71 -6.86 -6.37
C ILE A 158 -16.00 -6.50 -7.67
N VAL A 159 -14.72 -6.87 -7.78
CA VAL A 159 -13.94 -6.73 -9.01
C VAL A 159 -13.49 -8.09 -9.46
N ILE A 160 -13.88 -8.49 -10.66
CA ILE A 160 -13.50 -9.76 -11.27
C ILE A 160 -12.74 -9.48 -12.55
N SER A 161 -11.54 -10.03 -12.70
CA SER A 161 -10.83 -10.04 -13.98
C SER A 161 -10.63 -11.46 -14.48
N THR A 162 -10.60 -11.61 -15.79
CA THR A 162 -10.32 -12.89 -16.48
C THR A 162 -9.74 -12.61 -17.87
N PRO A 163 -8.97 -13.54 -18.47
CA PRO A 163 -8.47 -13.39 -19.81
C PRO A 163 -9.59 -13.21 -20.84
N ASN A 164 -9.32 -12.41 -21.86
CA ASN A 164 -10.19 -12.30 -23.03
C ASN A 164 -9.65 -13.19 -24.16
N SER A 165 -10.36 -14.27 -24.48
CA SER A 165 -9.94 -15.23 -25.50
C SER A 165 -9.91 -14.63 -26.93
N GLU A 166 -10.68 -13.57 -27.19
CA GLU A 166 -10.63 -12.87 -28.49
C GLU A 166 -9.28 -12.22 -28.74
N PHE A 167 -8.49 -11.99 -27.69
CA PHE A 167 -7.13 -11.45 -27.80
C PHE A 167 -6.07 -12.52 -28.12
N ASN A 168 -6.36 -13.81 -27.87
CA ASN A 168 -5.39 -14.91 -28.01
C ASN A 168 -4.77 -15.05 -29.41
N PRO A 169 -5.51 -14.83 -30.52
CA PRO A 169 -4.92 -14.89 -31.86
C PRO A 169 -3.77 -13.91 -32.10
N LEU A 170 -3.61 -12.90 -31.25
CA LEU A 170 -2.50 -11.94 -31.32
C LEU A 170 -1.21 -12.45 -30.64
N PHE A 171 -1.28 -13.59 -29.93
CA PHE A 171 -0.11 -14.24 -29.36
C PHE A 171 0.37 -15.38 -30.29
N PRO A 172 1.69 -15.54 -30.48
CA PRO A 172 2.21 -16.66 -31.23
C PRO A 172 1.92 -17.98 -30.49
N SER A 173 1.16 -18.87 -31.11
CA SER A 173 0.95 -20.28 -30.74
C SER A 173 0.29 -20.58 -29.36
N VAL A 174 -0.81 -19.89 -28.98
CA VAL A 174 -1.47 -20.13 -27.69
C VAL A 174 -2.94 -20.53 -27.89
N THR A 175 -3.33 -21.71 -27.42
CA THR A 175 -4.75 -22.13 -27.28
C THR A 175 -5.35 -21.59 -26.00
N LEU A 176 -4.65 -21.73 -24.87
CA LEU A 176 -4.94 -21.09 -23.58
C LEU A 176 -3.66 -20.38 -23.09
N ARG A 177 -3.80 -19.27 -22.39
CA ARG A 177 -2.66 -18.46 -21.93
C ARG A 177 -1.89 -19.11 -20.79
N ASP A 178 -2.55 -19.95 -20.00
CA ASP A 178 -1.97 -20.74 -18.95
C ASP A 178 -2.49 -22.17 -19.04
N SER A 179 -1.63 -23.14 -18.79
CA SER A 179 -1.99 -24.57 -18.80
C SER A 179 -2.96 -24.96 -17.69
N ASP A 180 -3.09 -24.14 -16.66
CA ASP A 180 -4.00 -24.34 -15.53
C ASP A 180 -5.40 -23.74 -15.77
N HIS A 181 -5.59 -22.97 -16.83
CA HIS A 181 -6.90 -22.46 -17.22
C HIS A 181 -7.82 -23.61 -17.63
N LYS A 182 -9.04 -23.61 -17.13
CA LYS A 182 -10.11 -24.57 -17.53
C LYS A 182 -10.87 -24.04 -18.73
N PHE A 183 -10.93 -22.70 -18.86
CA PHE A 183 -11.54 -21.98 -19.98
C PHE A 183 -10.97 -20.57 -20.10
N GLU A 184 -11.20 -19.93 -21.23
CA GLU A 184 -11.02 -18.51 -21.40
C GLU A 184 -12.21 -18.00 -22.22
N TRP A 185 -12.92 -17.03 -21.68
CA TRP A 185 -14.15 -16.52 -22.28
C TRP A 185 -13.90 -15.40 -23.27
N THR A 186 -14.71 -15.35 -24.33
CA THR A 186 -14.93 -14.15 -25.15
C THR A 186 -15.58 -13.06 -24.30
N ARG A 187 -15.55 -11.82 -24.79
CA ARG A 187 -16.24 -10.70 -24.13
C ARG A 187 -17.73 -10.96 -23.96
N MET A 188 -18.36 -11.54 -24.96
CA MET A 188 -19.80 -11.85 -24.93
C MET A 188 -20.13 -12.90 -23.85
N GLU A 189 -19.33 -13.96 -23.74
CA GLU A 189 -19.53 -15.00 -22.72
C GLU A 189 -19.36 -14.43 -21.31
N PHE A 190 -18.28 -13.68 -21.06
CA PHE A 190 -18.05 -13.05 -19.76
C PHE A 190 -19.16 -12.07 -19.40
N GLN A 191 -19.55 -11.17 -20.33
CA GLN A 191 -20.60 -10.18 -20.09
C GLN A 191 -21.96 -10.86 -19.84
N THR A 192 -22.29 -11.91 -20.58
CA THR A 192 -23.53 -12.66 -20.39
C THR A 192 -23.57 -13.28 -19.00
N TRP A 193 -22.49 -13.95 -18.58
CA TRP A 193 -22.38 -14.53 -17.24
C TRP A 193 -22.45 -13.45 -16.16
N ALA A 194 -21.71 -12.36 -16.32
CA ALA A 194 -21.65 -11.27 -15.35
C ALA A 194 -23.01 -10.57 -15.17
N LEU A 195 -23.73 -10.31 -16.26
CA LEU A 195 -25.08 -9.74 -16.21
C LEU A 195 -26.08 -10.69 -15.56
N TYR A 196 -26.00 -11.98 -15.85
CA TYR A 196 -26.83 -12.99 -15.19
C TYR A 196 -26.61 -13.00 -13.67
N VAL A 197 -25.34 -12.99 -13.23
CA VAL A 197 -24.98 -12.99 -11.81
C VAL A 197 -25.41 -11.67 -11.15
N ALA A 198 -25.14 -10.54 -11.77
CA ALA A 198 -25.51 -9.23 -11.26
C ALA A 198 -27.03 -9.13 -11.03
N ASN A 199 -27.83 -9.50 -12.02
CA ASN A 199 -29.29 -9.50 -11.90
C ASN A 199 -29.82 -10.46 -10.80
N ARG A 200 -29.17 -11.64 -10.64
CA ARG A 200 -29.59 -12.64 -9.65
C ARG A 200 -29.34 -12.19 -8.22
N TYR A 201 -28.29 -11.41 -7.95
CA TYR A 201 -27.85 -11.05 -6.60
C TYR A 201 -27.97 -9.55 -6.29
N ASP A 202 -28.72 -8.81 -7.10
CA ASP A 202 -28.98 -7.38 -6.93
C ASP A 202 -27.72 -6.49 -6.98
N TYR A 203 -26.92 -6.69 -8.03
CA TYR A 203 -25.79 -5.85 -8.39
C TYR A 203 -26.02 -5.19 -9.74
N SER A 204 -25.42 -4.02 -9.93
CA SER A 204 -25.10 -3.47 -11.25
C SER A 204 -23.68 -3.86 -11.64
N VAL A 205 -23.38 -3.95 -12.93
CA VAL A 205 -22.04 -4.28 -13.43
C VAL A 205 -21.61 -3.33 -14.51
N GLU A 206 -20.35 -2.86 -14.41
CA GLU A 206 -19.65 -2.08 -15.42
C GLU A 206 -18.52 -2.91 -16.02
N PHE A 207 -18.30 -2.78 -17.35
CA PHE A 207 -17.28 -3.54 -18.06
C PHE A 207 -16.14 -2.64 -18.52
N THR A 208 -14.93 -3.09 -18.30
CA THR A 208 -13.70 -2.46 -18.75
C THR A 208 -12.60 -3.51 -18.92
N GLY A 209 -11.34 -3.11 -18.97
CA GLY A 209 -10.21 -4.02 -19.07
C GLY A 209 -8.87 -3.32 -18.99
N VAL A 210 -7.81 -4.12 -19.08
CA VAL A 210 -6.42 -3.66 -19.18
C VAL A 210 -5.68 -4.43 -20.28
N GLY A 211 -4.57 -3.90 -20.74
CA GLY A 211 -3.84 -4.45 -21.88
C GLY A 211 -4.52 -4.10 -23.20
N GLU A 212 -4.37 -2.86 -23.61
CA GLU A 212 -4.91 -2.37 -24.89
C GLU A 212 -4.36 -3.17 -26.07
N PRO A 213 -5.18 -3.45 -27.10
CA PRO A 213 -4.73 -4.11 -28.30
C PRO A 213 -3.78 -3.20 -29.09
N PRO A 214 -2.90 -3.76 -29.94
CA PRO A 214 -2.09 -2.99 -30.84
C PRO A 214 -2.96 -2.28 -31.90
N ALA A 215 -2.42 -1.21 -32.50
CA ALA A 215 -3.09 -0.49 -33.54
C ALA A 215 -3.48 -1.42 -34.71
N GLY A 216 -4.72 -1.32 -35.17
CA GLY A 216 -5.31 -2.17 -36.20
C GLY A 216 -5.98 -3.46 -35.68
N ALA A 217 -5.95 -3.71 -34.42
CA ALA A 217 -6.61 -4.85 -33.75
C ALA A 217 -7.61 -4.42 -32.65
N GLU A 218 -8.11 -3.19 -32.71
CA GLU A 218 -8.99 -2.60 -31.68
C GLU A 218 -10.30 -3.40 -31.48
N ASN A 219 -10.70 -4.15 -32.50
CA ASN A 219 -11.89 -4.98 -32.47
C ASN A 219 -11.85 -6.12 -31.45
N VAL A 220 -10.66 -6.61 -31.06
CA VAL A 220 -10.53 -7.67 -30.05
C VAL A 220 -10.71 -7.18 -28.61
N GLY A 221 -10.66 -5.87 -28.37
CA GLY A 221 -10.75 -5.26 -27.04
C GLY A 221 -9.52 -5.49 -26.15
N TYR A 222 -9.67 -5.28 -24.85
CA TYR A 222 -8.60 -5.47 -23.87
C TYR A 222 -8.14 -6.91 -23.74
N CYS A 223 -6.86 -7.11 -23.45
CA CYS A 223 -6.28 -8.43 -23.23
C CYS A 223 -6.86 -9.12 -21.98
N THR A 224 -7.01 -8.39 -20.88
CA THR A 224 -7.74 -8.81 -19.68
C THR A 224 -9.05 -8.04 -19.60
N GLN A 225 -10.16 -8.74 -19.49
CA GLN A 225 -11.48 -8.14 -19.29
C GLN A 225 -11.80 -8.05 -17.81
N ILE A 226 -12.49 -6.97 -17.41
CA ILE A 226 -12.80 -6.66 -16.00
C ILE A 226 -14.29 -6.33 -15.88
N GLY A 227 -14.95 -6.93 -14.88
CA GLY A 227 -16.28 -6.56 -14.40
C GLY A 227 -16.19 -5.94 -13.03
N ILE A 228 -16.77 -4.74 -12.86
CA ILE A 228 -16.91 -4.05 -11.58
C ILE A 228 -18.37 -4.13 -11.18
N PHE A 229 -18.65 -4.82 -10.08
CA PHE A 229 -20.01 -5.01 -9.59
C PHE A 229 -20.24 -4.12 -8.36
N HIS A 230 -21.31 -3.34 -8.42
CA HIS A 230 -21.76 -2.49 -7.30
C HIS A 230 -23.07 -3.02 -6.77
N LYS A 231 -23.16 -3.24 -5.47
CA LYS A 231 -24.39 -3.67 -4.83
C LYS A 231 -25.43 -2.56 -4.92
N ASN A 232 -26.59 -2.89 -5.44
CA ASN A 232 -27.69 -1.92 -5.50
C ASN A 232 -28.19 -1.61 -4.09
N GLY A 233 -28.53 -0.34 -3.81
CA GLY A 233 -29.01 0.12 -2.51
C GLY A 233 -30.48 -0.27 -2.22
N GLY A 234 -30.88 -1.49 -2.54
CA GLY A 234 -32.14 -2.05 -2.08
C GLY A 234 -32.11 -2.18 -0.55
N LYS A 235 -33.22 -1.79 0.13
CA LYS A 235 -33.40 -2.05 1.56
C LYS A 235 -32.88 -3.45 1.84
N ALA A 236 -31.96 -3.57 2.80
CA ALA A 236 -31.60 -4.86 3.35
C ALA A 236 -32.93 -5.60 3.57
N THR A 237 -33.23 -6.55 2.72
CA THR A 237 -34.27 -7.50 3.01
C THR A 237 -33.79 -8.15 4.30
N GLU A 238 -34.51 -7.92 5.39
CA GLU A 238 -34.40 -8.68 6.63
C GLU A 238 -34.74 -10.16 6.38
N ALA A 239 -34.35 -10.67 5.22
CA ALA A 239 -34.48 -12.04 4.82
C ALA A 239 -33.30 -12.79 5.41
N CYS A 240 -33.61 -13.46 6.53
CA CYS A 240 -32.81 -14.49 7.18
C CYS A 240 -31.57 -14.00 7.95
N VAL A 241 -31.78 -13.27 9.05
CA VAL A 241 -31.02 -13.54 10.27
C VAL A 241 -31.53 -14.90 10.83
N SER A 242 -31.49 -15.94 10.01
CA SER A 242 -31.57 -17.32 10.48
C SER A 242 -30.17 -17.67 10.91
N GLU A 243 -29.96 -17.79 12.24
CA GLU A 243 -28.86 -18.51 12.91
C GLU A 243 -27.65 -18.75 12.00
N GLN A 244 -26.92 -17.67 11.65
CA GLN A 244 -25.62 -17.80 11.01
C GLN A 244 -24.71 -18.37 12.09
N HIS A 245 -24.66 -19.70 12.18
CA HIS A 245 -23.59 -20.36 12.90
C HIS A 245 -22.28 -19.75 12.45
N ASP A 246 -21.43 -19.30 13.41
CA ASP A 246 -20.06 -18.86 13.16
C ASP A 246 -19.30 -20.00 12.48
N GLN A 247 -19.39 -20.05 11.15
CA GLN A 247 -18.75 -21.08 10.35
C GLN A 247 -17.38 -20.57 9.92
N HIS A 248 -16.35 -20.99 10.65
CA HIS A 248 -14.95 -20.71 10.36
C HIS A 248 -14.34 -21.90 9.63
N VAL A 249 -14.46 -21.95 8.31
CA VAL A 249 -13.98 -23.06 7.48
C VAL A 249 -12.53 -22.86 7.08
N TYR A 250 -12.12 -21.61 6.85
CA TYR A 250 -10.77 -21.30 6.43
C TYR A 250 -9.76 -21.43 7.56
N LYS A 251 -8.57 -21.92 7.24
CA LYS A 251 -7.44 -21.99 8.17
C LYS A 251 -6.61 -20.71 8.06
N ALA A 252 -6.51 -19.94 9.15
CA ALA A 252 -5.60 -18.82 9.22
C ALA A 252 -4.14 -19.34 9.20
N VAL A 253 -3.35 -18.92 8.22
CA VAL A 253 -1.96 -19.36 8.05
C VAL A 253 -0.95 -18.26 8.37
N PHE A 254 -1.38 -17.01 8.28
CA PHE A 254 -0.58 -15.85 8.64
C PHE A 254 -1.50 -14.74 9.12
N THR A 255 -1.07 -14.01 10.17
CA THR A 255 -1.75 -12.79 10.63
C THR A 255 -0.72 -11.80 11.15
N THR A 256 -0.86 -10.55 10.78
CA THR A 256 -0.02 -9.46 11.27
C THR A 256 -0.84 -8.20 11.47
N SER A 257 -0.43 -7.37 12.43
CA SER A 257 -1.03 -6.06 12.68
C SER A 257 0.04 -4.97 12.60
N TYR A 258 -0.30 -3.87 11.95
CA TYR A 258 0.59 -2.74 11.78
C TYR A 258 0.53 -1.81 12.99
N PRO A 259 1.67 -1.18 13.35
CA PRO A 259 1.68 -0.14 14.37
C PRO A 259 0.83 1.05 13.92
N SER A 260 0.00 1.57 14.84
CA SER A 260 -0.86 2.71 14.57
C SER A 260 -0.96 3.66 15.76
N LEU A 261 -1.33 4.91 15.47
CA LEU A 261 -1.55 5.94 16.50
C LEU A 261 -2.80 5.68 17.35
N GLN A 262 -3.66 4.72 16.98
CA GLN A 262 -4.76 4.25 17.82
C GLN A 262 -4.29 3.34 18.97
N GLN A 263 -3.06 2.84 18.91
CA GLN A 263 -2.45 2.05 19.97
C GLN A 263 -1.65 2.97 20.90
N GLU A 264 -2.04 3.04 22.17
CA GLU A 264 -1.49 3.95 23.18
C GLU A 264 0.05 3.96 23.21
N ARG A 265 0.68 2.78 23.16
CA ARG A 265 2.15 2.65 23.19
C ARG A 265 2.83 3.36 22.02
N PHE A 266 2.28 3.26 20.80
CA PHE A 266 2.85 3.91 19.64
C PHE A 266 2.52 5.39 19.60
N PHE A 267 1.31 5.76 20.02
CA PHE A 267 0.94 7.17 20.17
C PHE A 267 1.87 7.87 21.15
N LYS A 268 2.11 7.30 22.35
CA LYS A 268 3.04 7.84 23.35
C LYS A 268 4.45 7.98 22.77
N LEU A 269 4.96 6.92 22.12
CA LEU A 269 6.30 6.94 21.52
C LEU A 269 6.45 8.06 20.48
N VAL A 270 5.49 8.19 19.55
CA VAL A 270 5.52 9.22 18.51
C VAL A 270 5.42 10.61 19.12
N LEU A 271 4.53 10.81 20.07
CA LEU A 271 4.36 12.12 20.72
C LEU A 271 5.62 12.56 21.49
N VAL A 272 6.19 11.64 22.29
CA VAL A 272 7.43 11.91 23.04
C VAL A 272 8.58 12.27 22.08
N ASN A 273 8.77 11.50 21.02
CA ASN A 273 9.80 11.77 20.04
C ASN A 273 9.60 13.12 19.34
N GLU A 274 8.36 13.44 18.93
CA GLU A 274 8.07 14.71 18.25
C GLU A 274 8.28 15.92 19.18
N VAL A 275 7.84 15.82 20.43
CA VAL A 275 8.08 16.85 21.45
C VAL A 275 9.58 17.02 21.67
N SER A 276 10.33 15.93 21.86
CA SER A 276 11.79 16.00 22.08
C SER A 276 12.52 16.63 20.91
N GLN A 277 12.19 16.23 19.66
CA GLN A 277 12.78 16.81 18.45
C GLN A 277 12.47 18.31 18.33
N GLN A 278 11.23 18.71 18.62
CA GLN A 278 10.82 20.11 18.53
C GLN A 278 11.48 20.97 19.62
N VAL A 279 11.57 20.45 20.84
CA VAL A 279 12.29 21.12 21.95
C VAL A 279 13.76 21.31 21.60
N GLU A 280 14.42 20.27 21.08
CA GLU A 280 15.82 20.33 20.66
C GLU A 280 16.05 21.33 19.53
N SER A 281 15.19 21.34 18.53
CA SER A 281 15.24 22.33 17.43
C SER A 281 15.14 23.76 17.95
N LEU A 282 14.24 24.02 18.89
CA LEU A 282 14.07 25.32 19.53
C LEU A 282 15.28 25.69 20.41
N ARG A 283 15.85 24.74 21.15
CA ARG A 283 17.03 24.91 21.98
C ARG A 283 18.24 25.33 21.14
N VAL A 284 18.50 24.57 20.05
CA VAL A 284 19.61 24.87 19.12
C VAL A 284 19.43 26.25 18.45
N SER A 285 18.22 26.64 18.10
CA SER A 285 17.94 27.96 17.52
C SER A 285 18.07 29.09 18.52
N HIS A 286 17.94 28.82 19.83
CA HIS A 286 18.03 29.79 20.91
C HIS A 286 19.48 30.02 21.36
N LEU A 287 20.38 29.04 21.20
CA LEU A 287 21.79 29.18 21.53
C LEU A 287 22.44 30.23 20.62
N PRO A 288 23.19 31.21 21.16
CA PRO A 288 23.90 32.21 20.37
C PRO A 288 24.87 31.47 19.44
N ARG A 289 24.81 31.76 18.14
CA ARG A 289 25.85 31.31 17.19
C ARG A 289 27.18 31.86 17.69
N ARG A 290 28.11 31.01 18.13
CA ARG A 290 29.49 31.39 18.38
C ARG A 290 29.98 32.06 17.09
N LYS A 291 30.20 33.37 17.13
CA LYS A 291 31.03 34.06 16.14
C LYS A 291 32.40 33.41 16.26
N GLU A 292 32.84 32.70 15.24
CA GLU A 292 34.26 32.41 15.06
C GLU A 292 34.97 33.75 15.06
N GLN A 293 35.72 34.01 16.14
CA GLN A 293 36.70 35.05 16.16
C GLN A 293 37.87 34.59 15.29
N ASP A 294 37.72 34.79 13.97
CA ASP A 294 38.84 34.75 13.07
C ASP A 294 39.75 35.91 13.44
N GLY A 295 40.90 35.53 14.05
CA GLY A 295 42.02 36.43 14.27
C GLY A 295 42.49 37.01 12.94
N GLU A 296 42.55 38.33 12.87
CA GLU A 296 43.21 39.08 11.82
C GLU A 296 44.57 38.51 11.49
N ARG A 297 44.78 38.06 10.27
CA ARG A 297 46.02 38.26 9.51
C ARG A 297 45.70 38.37 8.03
N GLY A 298 46.04 39.50 7.49
CA GLY A 298 45.80 39.86 6.12
C GLY A 298 46.51 38.99 5.11
N ASP A 299 45.82 38.76 4.04
CA ASP A 299 46.31 38.98 2.67
C ASP A 299 45.15 38.78 1.70
N LYS A 300 44.92 39.74 0.84
CA LYS A 300 43.96 39.63 -0.27
C LYS A 300 44.53 38.71 -1.37
N PRO A 301 43.73 37.79 -1.91
CA PRO A 301 43.72 37.62 -3.35
C PRO A 301 42.28 37.65 -3.94
N LYS A 302 42.27 38.32 -5.02
CA LYS A 302 41.42 38.45 -6.19
C LYS A 302 40.23 37.44 -6.37
N ASP A 303 39.10 38.07 -6.75
CA ASP A 303 37.93 37.45 -7.40
C ASP A 303 38.24 36.32 -8.34
N ILE A 304 37.65 35.15 -8.06
CA ILE A 304 37.23 34.18 -9.06
C ILE A 304 35.82 33.74 -8.69
N GLY A 305 34.86 34.00 -9.59
CA GLY A 305 33.47 33.67 -9.47
C GLY A 305 33.25 32.15 -9.22
N GLY A 306 32.82 31.83 -8.02
CA GLY A 306 32.40 30.51 -7.60
C GLY A 306 30.94 30.54 -7.21
N SER A 307 30.10 29.91 -8.03
CA SER A 307 28.70 29.65 -7.79
C SER A 307 28.49 29.12 -6.37
N LYS A 308 27.80 29.90 -5.53
CA LYS A 308 27.26 29.40 -4.26
C LYS A 308 26.22 28.33 -4.56
N ALA A 309 26.57 27.09 -4.34
CA ALA A 309 25.59 26.03 -4.27
C ALA A 309 24.57 26.34 -3.15
N PRO A 310 23.27 26.27 -3.40
CA PRO A 310 22.29 26.50 -2.35
C PRO A 310 22.40 25.37 -1.33
N VAL A 311 22.68 25.71 -0.07
CA VAL A 311 22.50 24.82 1.06
C VAL A 311 21.01 24.52 1.13
N SER A 312 20.64 23.33 0.71
CA SER A 312 19.28 22.82 0.78
C SER A 312 18.88 22.66 2.24
N CYS A 313 18.27 23.70 2.81
CA CYS A 313 17.58 23.61 4.09
C CYS A 313 16.24 22.90 3.88
N PHE A 314 16.22 21.56 3.94
CA PHE A 314 14.98 20.78 4.04
C PHE A 314 14.46 20.86 5.49
N GLY A 315 14.01 22.06 5.90
CA GLY A 315 13.17 22.21 7.09
C GLY A 315 11.67 22.08 6.69
N PRO A 316 10.77 21.78 7.62
CA PRO A 316 9.35 21.74 7.33
C PRO A 316 8.88 23.09 6.78
N VAL A 317 8.24 23.07 5.61
CA VAL A 317 7.67 24.27 4.99
C VAL A 317 6.32 24.53 5.65
N PHE A 318 6.23 25.60 6.44
CA PHE A 318 4.97 26.05 7.06
C PHE A 318 4.24 27.03 6.15
N THR A 319 2.92 26.95 6.15
CA THR A 319 2.03 27.96 5.56
C THR A 319 2.13 29.28 6.35
N GLU A 320 1.71 30.40 5.77
CA GLU A 320 1.73 31.71 6.47
C GLU A 320 0.84 31.71 7.72
N VAL A 321 -0.28 30.98 7.70
CA VAL A 321 -1.17 30.82 8.86
C VAL A 321 -0.48 30.03 9.99
N GLU A 322 0.22 28.95 9.66
CA GLU A 322 0.97 28.16 10.63
C GLU A 322 2.14 28.96 11.23
N LYS A 323 2.87 29.70 10.42
CA LYS A 323 3.93 30.63 10.89
C LYS A 323 3.37 31.66 11.87
N ALA A 324 2.26 32.32 11.51
CA ALA A 324 1.62 33.30 12.39
C ALA A 324 1.16 32.66 13.71
N LYS A 325 0.61 31.43 13.69
CA LYS A 325 0.23 30.70 14.90
C LYS A 325 1.45 30.43 15.79
N ILE A 326 2.57 29.98 15.18
CA ILE A 326 3.82 29.74 15.90
C ILE A 326 4.38 31.06 16.50
N GLU A 327 4.42 32.15 15.73
CA GLU A 327 4.96 33.44 16.18
C GLU A 327 4.17 34.08 17.32
N ASN A 328 2.84 33.92 17.31
CA ASN A 328 1.92 34.44 18.35
C ASN A 328 1.89 33.59 19.61
N SER A 329 2.45 32.37 19.61
CA SER A 329 2.49 31.49 20.78
C SER A 329 3.59 31.94 21.76
N PRO A 330 3.49 31.56 23.07
CA PRO A 330 4.50 31.91 24.08
C PRO A 330 5.89 31.46 23.65
N LYS A 331 6.88 32.37 23.78
CA LYS A 331 8.25 32.07 23.36
C LYS A 331 8.96 31.21 24.41
N PRO A 332 9.88 30.34 23.99
CA PRO A 332 10.81 29.66 24.90
C PRO A 332 11.66 30.68 25.68
N PHE A 333 12.05 30.29 26.89
CA PHE A 333 12.86 31.14 27.75
C PHE A 333 13.87 30.33 28.58
N CYS A 334 14.87 31.01 29.18
CA CYS A 334 15.88 30.38 30.01
C CYS A 334 15.78 30.87 31.45
N VAL A 335 15.99 29.97 32.42
CA VAL A 335 16.17 30.31 33.82
C VAL A 335 17.40 29.54 34.33
N GLY A 336 18.51 30.25 34.60
CA GLY A 336 19.80 29.63 34.91
C GLY A 336 20.31 28.79 33.72
N ASP A 337 20.64 27.55 33.96
CA ASP A 337 21.11 26.54 32.99
C ASP A 337 20.01 25.75 32.33
N LYS A 338 18.73 26.09 32.60
CA LYS A 338 17.57 25.38 32.10
C LYS A 338 16.83 26.16 31.01
N PHE A 339 16.44 25.44 29.98
CA PHE A 339 15.64 25.92 28.84
C PHE A 339 14.21 25.44 28.96
N PHE A 340 13.25 26.34 28.90
CA PHE A 340 11.84 26.10 29.06
C PHE A 340 11.10 26.30 27.73
N VAL A 341 10.32 25.32 27.32
CA VAL A 341 9.46 25.41 26.15
C VAL A 341 7.99 25.24 26.56
N PRO A 342 7.18 26.33 26.53
CA PRO A 342 5.76 26.24 26.90
C PRO A 342 5.01 25.21 26.03
N LEU A 343 4.09 24.43 26.63
CA LEU A 343 3.28 23.45 25.89
C LEU A 343 2.44 24.10 24.80
N GLN A 344 1.98 25.34 25.01
CA GLN A 344 1.27 26.14 23.99
C GLN A 344 2.15 26.41 22.77
N ARG A 345 3.46 26.62 22.97
CA ARG A 345 4.42 26.75 21.87
C ARG A 345 4.52 25.49 21.05
N LEU A 346 4.61 24.35 21.71
CA LEU A 346 4.66 23.04 21.07
C LEU A 346 3.39 22.74 20.29
N LEU A 347 2.20 23.02 20.84
CA LEU A 347 0.91 22.87 20.18
C LEU A 347 0.69 23.85 19.01
N ALA A 348 1.49 24.90 18.89
CA ALA A 348 1.43 25.77 17.73
C ALA A 348 2.02 25.09 16.47
N TYR A 349 2.86 24.06 16.62
CA TYR A 349 3.41 23.31 15.50
C TYR A 349 2.38 22.32 14.91
N PRO A 350 2.20 22.30 13.59
CA PRO A 350 1.10 21.56 12.94
C PRO A 350 1.06 20.08 13.27
N ARG A 351 2.23 19.43 13.36
CA ARG A 351 2.32 17.99 13.64
C ARG A 351 1.92 17.66 15.06
N LEU A 352 2.38 18.43 16.05
CA LEU A 352 1.99 18.27 17.44
C LEU A 352 0.51 18.62 17.66
N ASN A 353 0.00 19.66 16.97
CA ASN A 353 -1.42 20.02 17.03
C ASN A 353 -2.35 18.93 16.45
N ARG A 354 -1.89 18.14 15.47
CA ARG A 354 -2.66 16.98 14.96
C ARG A 354 -2.64 15.80 15.93
N LEU A 355 -1.53 15.59 16.64
CA LEU A 355 -1.40 14.51 17.61
C LEU A 355 -2.16 14.80 18.90
N CYS A 356 -2.17 16.05 19.38
CA CYS A 356 -2.77 16.44 20.64
C CYS A 356 -3.75 17.59 20.47
N ALA A 357 -4.95 17.42 21.00
CA ALA A 357 -6.01 18.43 20.93
C ALA A 357 -5.72 19.63 21.85
N ASN A 358 -5.05 19.41 23.01
CA ASN A 358 -4.81 20.42 24.03
C ASN A 358 -3.60 20.09 24.91
N GLU A 359 -3.22 21.04 25.78
CA GLU A 359 -2.09 20.94 26.69
C GLU A 359 -2.27 19.83 27.73
N GLU A 360 -3.47 19.62 28.23
CA GLU A 360 -3.75 18.62 29.26
C GLU A 360 -3.49 17.21 28.75
N MET A 361 -3.96 16.92 27.51
CA MET A 361 -3.67 15.67 26.84
C MET A 361 -2.17 15.49 26.60
N MET A 362 -1.47 16.52 26.08
CA MET A 362 -0.04 16.46 25.86
C MET A 362 0.70 16.18 27.17
N ARG A 363 0.40 16.96 28.22
CA ARG A 363 0.99 16.79 29.56
C ARG A 363 0.81 15.39 30.10
N SER A 364 -0.41 14.85 30.07
CA SER A 364 -0.72 13.52 30.60
C SER A 364 0.09 12.42 29.94
N VAL A 365 0.34 12.53 28.64
CA VAL A 365 1.06 11.50 27.86
C VAL A 365 2.58 11.59 28.04
N ILE A 366 3.15 12.81 28.13
CA ILE A 366 4.62 13.00 28.17
C ILE A 366 5.19 13.06 29.58
N ALA A 367 4.38 13.22 30.63
CA ALA A 367 4.83 13.49 32.01
C ALA A 367 5.83 12.46 32.55
N ASP A 368 5.66 11.18 32.24
CA ASP A 368 6.56 10.12 32.67
C ASP A 368 7.85 9.99 31.84
N SER A 369 7.96 10.74 30.74
CA SER A 369 9.02 10.52 29.75
C SER A 369 9.86 11.77 29.48
N ILE A 370 9.31 12.96 29.75
CA ILE A 370 9.95 14.25 29.48
C ILE A 370 9.85 15.13 30.75
N PRO A 371 10.94 15.75 31.20
CA PRO A 371 10.90 16.67 32.34
C PRO A 371 9.97 17.86 32.08
N LEU A 372 9.08 18.15 33.03
CA LEU A 372 8.17 19.29 33.02
C LEU A 372 8.50 20.28 34.13
N SER A 373 8.10 21.54 33.93
CA SER A 373 8.12 22.57 34.97
C SER A 373 7.23 22.17 36.17
N SER A 374 7.46 22.76 37.34
CA SER A 374 6.71 22.43 38.57
C SER A 374 5.20 22.60 38.46
N ASP A 375 4.74 23.52 37.60
CA ASP A 375 3.34 23.74 37.28
C ASP A 375 2.85 22.89 36.08
N GLY A 376 3.75 22.16 35.42
CA GLY A 376 3.46 21.33 34.25
C GLY A 376 3.13 22.10 32.97
N SER A 377 3.41 23.42 32.91
CA SER A 377 3.07 24.27 31.76
C SER A 377 4.13 24.28 30.65
N ALA A 378 5.34 23.81 30.94
CA ALA A 378 6.47 23.82 30.02
C ALA A 378 7.31 22.54 30.11
N VAL A 379 7.91 22.16 28.96
CA VAL A 379 8.98 21.15 28.92
C VAL A 379 10.29 21.83 29.36
N VAL A 380 11.10 21.12 30.14
CA VAL A 380 12.38 21.58 30.66
C VAL A 380 13.51 20.77 30.02
N ALA A 381 14.52 21.45 29.49
CA ALA A 381 15.75 20.85 28.97
C ALA A 381 16.97 21.59 29.52
N ASP A 382 18.10 20.91 29.63
CA ASP A 382 19.36 21.55 30.06
C ASP A 382 20.01 22.32 28.88
N LEU A 383 20.54 23.51 29.16
CA LEU A 383 21.27 24.31 28.17
C LEU A 383 22.65 23.75 27.84
N CYS A 384 23.27 23.11 28.84
CA CYS A 384 24.59 22.51 28.73
C CYS A 384 24.44 20.99 28.96
N ASN A 385 24.46 20.23 27.91
CA ASN A 385 24.90 18.82 27.92
C ASN A 385 24.71 18.19 26.54
N TYR A 386 25.78 18.23 25.72
CA TYR A 386 26.01 17.26 24.64
C TYR A 386 27.41 17.38 23.99
N PHE A 387 28.34 18.21 24.53
CA PHE A 387 29.67 18.36 23.91
C PHE A 387 30.85 17.96 24.80
N ASP A 388 30.65 17.56 26.07
CA ASP A 388 31.78 17.21 26.94
C ASP A 388 32.03 15.70 27.15
N GLU A 389 31.23 14.80 26.58
CA GLU A 389 31.45 13.34 26.76
C GLU A 389 32.19 12.64 25.59
N GLN A 390 32.68 13.35 24.58
CA GLN A 390 33.38 12.70 23.44
C GLN A 390 34.87 13.04 23.29
N PHE A 391 35.49 13.77 24.21
CA PHE A 391 36.95 13.97 24.16
C PHE A 391 37.60 13.84 25.56
N GLU A 392 37.56 12.64 26.14
CA GLU A 392 38.60 12.16 27.06
C GLU A 392 39.13 10.84 26.47
N PHE A 393 40.28 10.97 25.79
CA PHE A 393 41.22 9.87 25.53
C PHE A 393 42.56 10.27 26.08
#